data_92e7151138790ec8ee6eae3443db141f
#
_entry.id   92e7151138790ec8ee6eae3443db141f
#
_cell.length_a   1.000
_cell.length_b   1.000
_cell.length_c   1.000
_cell.angle_alpha   90.00
_cell.angle_beta   90.00
_cell.angle_gamma   90.00
#
_symmetry.space_group_name_H-M   'P 1'
#
loop_
_entity.id
_entity.type
_entity.pdbx_description
1 polymer ?
#
loop_
_entity_poly.entity_id
_entity_poly.type
_entity_poly.pdbx_seq_one_letter_code
_entity_poly.pdbx_strand_id
1 'polypeptide(L)'
;MTTTERITSVERYNSMNSAREHFAQMLTAAEAGNVAVVSRKGKDSALVEVGRLRWLLSHIIRAHEPQVVRENNNWVAYLPGLPLAVEESDLDTAITALIEAMREYTADWQDHLHGAPNHRKNVDFVQFVELSTDEQLREWLTAAEQ
;
A
#
# COMPACT_ATOMS: atom_id res chain seq x y z
N MET A 1 20.81 -30.83 9.45
CA MET A 1 19.88 -30.92 10.56
C MET A 1 19.52 -29.57 11.13
N THR A 2 20.49 -28.84 11.52
CA THR A 2 20.30 -27.50 12.08
C THR A 2 19.91 -26.45 11.07
N THR A 3 20.10 -26.72 9.79
CA THR A 3 19.82 -25.77 8.71
C THR A 3 18.32 -25.51 8.51
N THR A 4 17.50 -26.52 8.80
CA THR A 4 16.05 -26.43 8.63
C THR A 4 15.41 -25.51 9.66
N GLU A 5 15.95 -25.47 10.87
CA GLU A 5 15.44 -24.65 11.95
C GLU A 5 15.66 -23.16 11.73
N ARG A 6 16.71 -22.80 10.97
CA ARG A 6 17.03 -21.40 10.71
C ARG A 6 16.18 -20.78 9.61
N ILE A 7 15.62 -21.59 8.74
CA ILE A 7 14.82 -21.12 7.63
C ILE A 7 13.39 -20.81 8.07
N THR A 8 12.97 -21.37 9.21
CA THR A 8 11.63 -21.17 9.75
C THR A 8 11.62 -20.23 10.94
N SER A 9 12.12 -19.00 10.75
CA SER A 9 12.00 -17.97 11.77
C SER A 9 10.60 -17.35 11.80
N VAL A 10 9.76 -17.69 10.83
CA VAL A 10 8.40 -17.21 10.76
C VAL A 10 7.54 -17.94 11.78
N GLU A 11 6.86 -17.19 12.64
CA GLU A 11 5.91 -17.77 13.59
C GLU A 11 4.65 -18.20 12.84
N ARG A 12 4.29 -19.47 13.00
CA ARG A 12 3.10 -20.03 12.35
C ARG A 12 2.08 -20.51 13.37
N TYR A 13 0.84 -20.09 13.16
CA TYR A 13 -0.29 -20.47 13.99
C TYR A 13 -1.29 -21.19 13.09
N ASN A 14 -1.48 -22.49 13.31
CA ASN A 14 -2.22 -23.36 12.42
C ASN A 14 -3.74 -23.32 12.60
N SER A 15 -4.22 -22.49 13.52
CA SER A 15 -5.65 -22.33 13.75
C SER A 15 -5.97 -20.94 14.29
N MET A 16 -7.24 -20.53 14.15
CA MET A 16 -7.76 -19.31 14.73
C MET A 16 -7.59 -19.27 16.25
N ASN A 17 -7.83 -20.39 16.91
CA ASN A 17 -7.70 -20.46 18.37
C ASN A 17 -6.28 -20.24 18.81
N SER A 18 -5.32 -20.88 18.15
CA SER A 18 -3.91 -20.70 18.45
C SER A 18 -3.47 -19.25 18.25
N ALA A 19 -3.88 -18.64 17.14
CA ALA A 19 -3.58 -17.24 16.87
C ALA A 19 -4.20 -16.31 17.93
N ARG A 20 -5.43 -16.57 18.32
CA ARG A 20 -6.12 -15.77 19.33
C ARG A 20 -5.38 -15.82 20.68
N GLU A 21 -4.93 -16.99 21.08
CA GLU A 21 -4.22 -17.18 22.34
C GLU A 21 -2.85 -16.51 22.35
N HIS A 22 -2.24 -16.33 21.17
CA HIS A 22 -0.88 -15.80 21.01
C HIS A 22 -0.85 -14.45 20.31
N PHE A 23 -1.96 -13.74 20.27
CA PHE A 23 -2.05 -12.50 19.48
C PHE A 23 -1.04 -11.44 19.91
N ALA A 24 -0.82 -11.27 21.20
CA ALA A 24 0.17 -10.32 21.72
C ALA A 24 1.59 -10.67 21.24
N GLN A 25 1.93 -11.97 21.20
CA GLN A 25 3.21 -12.43 20.67
C GLN A 25 3.34 -12.16 19.16
N MET A 26 2.25 -12.31 18.43
CA MET A 26 2.22 -12.01 17.00
C MET A 26 2.49 -10.53 16.73
N LEU A 27 1.88 -9.64 17.51
CA LEU A 27 2.14 -8.21 17.40
C LEU A 27 3.59 -7.87 17.74
N THR A 28 4.12 -8.45 18.81
CA THR A 28 5.50 -8.23 19.20
C THR A 28 6.46 -8.67 18.08
N ALA A 29 6.19 -9.82 17.46
CA ALA A 29 7.01 -10.31 16.35
C ALA A 29 6.96 -9.34 15.16
N ALA A 30 5.76 -8.86 14.79
CA ALA A 30 5.59 -7.91 13.70
C ALA A 30 6.32 -6.59 13.99
N GLU A 31 6.20 -6.06 15.20
CA GLU A 31 6.88 -4.84 15.62
C GLU A 31 8.41 -4.98 15.56
N ALA A 32 8.91 -6.17 15.82
CA ALA A 32 10.35 -6.46 15.74
C ALA A 32 10.85 -6.71 14.31
N GLY A 33 9.94 -6.67 13.33
CA GLY A 33 10.29 -6.86 11.93
C GLY A 33 10.18 -8.30 11.43
N ASN A 34 9.59 -9.19 12.23
CA ASN A 34 9.31 -10.55 11.82
C ASN A 34 7.90 -10.63 11.25
N VAL A 35 7.57 -11.80 10.71
CA VAL A 35 6.26 -12.04 10.12
C VAL A 35 5.59 -13.17 10.89
N ALA A 36 4.35 -12.97 11.30
CA ALA A 36 3.52 -14.02 11.87
C ALA A 36 2.51 -14.47 10.84
N VAL A 37 2.30 -15.78 10.70
CA VAL A 37 1.38 -16.36 9.71
C VAL A 37 0.29 -17.14 10.43
N VAL A 38 -0.95 -16.92 10.01
CA VAL A 38 -2.11 -17.65 10.52
C VAL A 38 -2.74 -18.44 9.38
N SER A 39 -2.93 -19.73 9.59
CA SER A 39 -3.59 -20.62 8.63
C SER A 39 -5.03 -20.84 9.05
N ARG A 40 -5.95 -20.64 8.12
CA ARG A 40 -7.36 -20.88 8.34
C ARG A 40 -8.00 -21.45 7.07
N LYS A 41 -8.60 -22.61 7.18
CA LYS A 41 -9.30 -23.27 6.06
C LYS A 41 -8.44 -23.35 4.79
N GLY A 42 -7.18 -23.70 4.94
CA GLY A 42 -6.25 -23.84 3.82
C GLY A 42 -5.70 -22.54 3.26
N LYS A 43 -6.00 -21.41 3.89
CA LYS A 43 -5.48 -20.10 3.46
C LYS A 43 -4.59 -19.52 4.54
N ASP A 44 -3.48 -18.95 4.12
CA ASP A 44 -2.52 -18.31 5.01
C ASP A 44 -2.67 -16.78 4.92
N SER A 45 -2.65 -16.14 6.07
CA SER A 45 -2.62 -14.70 6.18
C SER A 45 -1.42 -14.29 7.03
N ALA A 46 -0.82 -13.15 6.72
CA ALA A 46 0.35 -12.67 7.44
C ALA A 46 0.04 -11.39 8.19
N LEU A 47 0.62 -11.27 9.40
CA LEU A 47 0.65 -10.04 10.15
C LEU A 47 2.03 -9.41 9.97
N VAL A 48 2.06 -8.21 9.43
CA VAL A 48 3.29 -7.47 9.11
C VAL A 48 3.15 -6.05 9.65
N GLU A 49 4.25 -5.48 10.13
CA GLU A 49 4.23 -4.09 10.58
C GLU A 49 3.91 -3.15 9.40
N VAL A 50 3.00 -2.22 9.59
CA VAL A 50 2.41 -1.43 8.50
C VAL A 50 3.42 -0.54 7.78
N GLY A 51 4.35 0.06 8.50
CA GLY A 51 5.37 0.92 7.90
C GLY A 51 6.27 0.15 6.94
N ARG A 52 6.61 -1.08 7.32
CA ARG A 52 7.42 -1.96 6.48
C ARG A 52 6.68 -2.37 5.22
N LEU A 53 5.41 -2.72 5.36
CA LEU A 53 4.60 -3.08 4.19
C LEU A 53 4.43 -1.89 3.25
N ARG A 54 4.17 -0.70 3.79
CA ARG A 54 4.10 0.53 3.01
C ARG A 54 5.38 0.77 2.22
N TRP A 55 6.51 0.61 2.89
CA TRP A 55 7.83 0.80 2.25
C TRP A 55 8.02 -0.16 1.08
N LEU A 56 7.70 -1.44 1.27
CA LEU A 56 7.77 -2.44 0.20
C LEU A 56 6.86 -2.08 -0.96
N LEU A 57 5.62 -1.70 -0.68
CA LEU A 57 4.65 -1.32 -1.70
C LEU A 57 5.11 -0.10 -2.50
N SER A 58 5.73 0.87 -1.83
CA SER A 58 6.24 2.08 -2.51
C SER A 58 7.27 1.73 -3.60
N HIS A 59 8.02 0.65 -3.40
CA HIS A 59 8.98 0.18 -4.40
C HIS A 59 8.31 -0.55 -5.55
N ILE A 60 7.25 -1.30 -5.26
CA ILE A 60 6.51 -2.04 -6.27
C ILE A 60 5.78 -1.09 -7.21
N ILE A 61 5.23 0.01 -6.69
CA ILE A 61 4.43 0.96 -7.46
C ILE A 61 5.24 2.05 -8.17
N ARG A 62 6.53 1.89 -8.31
CA ARG A 62 7.39 2.86 -9.01
C ARG A 62 6.92 3.19 -10.42
N ALA A 63 6.27 2.26 -11.10
CA ALA A 63 5.72 2.49 -12.43
C ALA A 63 4.68 3.61 -12.45
N HIS A 64 4.09 3.93 -11.29
CA HIS A 64 3.10 4.98 -11.13
C HIS A 64 3.68 6.23 -10.47
N GLU A 65 5.00 6.39 -10.52
CA GLU A 65 5.66 7.54 -9.91
C GLU A 65 5.04 8.85 -10.40
N PRO A 66 4.70 9.76 -9.48
CA PRO A 66 3.97 10.99 -9.82
C PRO A 66 4.72 11.85 -10.84
N GLN A 67 3.96 12.40 -11.77
CA GLN A 67 4.46 13.37 -12.74
C GLN A 67 3.72 14.68 -12.52
N VAL A 68 4.49 15.77 -12.40
CA VAL A 68 3.94 17.10 -12.21
C VAL A 68 4.52 18.00 -13.30
N VAL A 69 3.65 18.58 -14.11
CA VAL A 69 4.06 19.44 -15.20
C VAL A 69 3.29 20.75 -15.18
N ARG A 70 3.90 21.79 -15.71
CA ARG A 70 3.23 23.08 -15.84
C ARG A 70 2.76 23.23 -17.28
N GLU A 71 1.48 23.51 -17.43
CA GLU A 71 0.85 23.58 -18.73
C GLU A 71 -0.22 24.67 -18.73
N ASN A 72 -0.17 25.58 -19.70
CA ASN A 72 -1.15 26.67 -19.85
C ASN A 72 -1.38 27.48 -18.56
N ASN A 73 -0.29 27.77 -17.81
CA ASN A 73 -0.29 28.46 -16.53
C ASN A 73 -0.93 27.68 -15.38
N ASN A 74 -1.28 26.43 -15.61
CA ASN A 74 -1.79 25.53 -14.58
C ASN A 74 -0.79 24.44 -14.26
N TRP A 75 -1.03 23.77 -13.13
CA TRP A 75 -0.28 22.61 -12.72
C TRP A 75 -1.09 21.36 -13.00
N VAL A 76 -0.51 20.45 -13.78
CA VAL A 76 -1.10 19.14 -14.04
C VAL A 76 -0.31 18.10 -13.28
N ALA A 77 -1.00 17.35 -12.44
CA ALA A 77 -0.40 16.25 -11.69
C ALA A 77 -1.11 14.96 -12.05
N TYR A 78 -0.35 13.92 -12.33
CA TYR A 78 -0.95 12.64 -12.72
C TYR A 78 -0.06 11.46 -12.34
N LEU A 79 -0.68 10.28 -12.30
CA LEU A 79 0.00 9.02 -12.00
C LEU A 79 -0.01 8.15 -13.26
N PRO A 80 1.15 7.94 -13.91
CA PRO A 80 1.21 7.12 -15.13
C PRO A 80 0.64 5.72 -14.93
N GLY A 81 -0.11 5.25 -15.91
CA GLY A 81 -0.71 3.92 -15.86
C GLY A 81 -1.99 3.81 -15.04
N LEU A 82 -2.43 4.90 -14.43
CA LEU A 82 -3.66 4.98 -13.65
C LEU A 82 -4.53 6.11 -14.19
N PRO A 83 -5.85 6.01 -14.07
CA PRO A 83 -6.76 7.06 -14.53
C PRO A 83 -6.85 8.21 -13.52
N LEU A 84 -5.70 8.71 -13.11
CA LEU A 84 -5.60 9.74 -12.06
C LEU A 84 -4.80 10.91 -12.58
N ALA A 85 -5.50 12.01 -12.84
CA ALA A 85 -4.91 13.26 -13.30
C ALA A 85 -5.76 14.42 -12.81
N VAL A 86 -5.10 15.50 -12.38
CA VAL A 86 -5.75 16.72 -11.92
C VAL A 86 -5.06 17.94 -12.53
N GLU A 87 -5.78 19.04 -12.65
CA GLU A 87 -5.25 20.30 -13.14
C GLU A 87 -5.76 21.43 -12.24
N GLU A 88 -4.83 22.23 -11.72
CA GLU A 88 -5.15 23.32 -10.80
C GLU A 88 -4.22 24.51 -11.04
N SER A 89 -4.64 25.68 -10.57
CA SER A 89 -3.89 26.91 -10.76
C SER A 89 -2.63 27.00 -9.91
N ASP A 90 -2.58 26.30 -8.78
CA ASP A 90 -1.38 26.24 -7.94
C ASP A 90 -1.03 24.80 -7.57
N LEU A 91 0.24 24.60 -7.29
CA LEU A 91 0.79 23.27 -7.06
C LEU A 91 0.22 22.57 -5.82
N ASP A 92 0.09 23.32 -4.72
CA ASP A 92 -0.41 22.72 -3.48
C ASP A 92 -1.85 22.23 -3.63
N THR A 93 -2.68 23.02 -4.32
CA THR A 93 -4.07 22.63 -4.63
C THR A 93 -4.10 21.40 -5.54
N ALA A 94 -3.20 21.33 -6.52
CA ALA A 94 -3.10 20.16 -7.41
C ALA A 94 -2.75 18.90 -6.62
N ILE A 95 -1.78 18.98 -5.71
CA ILE A 95 -1.40 17.84 -4.87
C ILE A 95 -2.57 17.40 -3.99
N THR A 96 -3.27 18.34 -3.37
CA THR A 96 -4.45 18.03 -2.54
C THR A 96 -5.53 17.35 -3.38
N ALA A 97 -5.81 17.87 -4.58
CA ALA A 97 -6.80 17.30 -5.49
C ALA A 97 -6.40 15.88 -5.93
N LEU A 98 -5.11 15.64 -6.15
CA LEU A 98 -4.63 14.32 -6.52
C LEU A 98 -4.81 13.31 -5.37
N ILE A 99 -4.55 13.72 -4.13
CA ILE A 99 -4.78 12.87 -2.96
C ILE A 99 -6.27 12.49 -2.88
N GLU A 100 -7.17 13.44 -3.07
CA GLU A 100 -8.60 13.16 -3.08
C GLU A 100 -8.97 12.18 -4.18
N ALA A 101 -8.42 12.36 -5.39
CA ALA A 101 -8.65 11.45 -6.51
C ALA A 101 -8.13 10.05 -6.22
N MET A 102 -6.98 9.94 -5.54
CA MET A 102 -6.43 8.65 -5.10
C MET A 102 -7.37 7.95 -4.12
N ARG A 103 -7.93 8.69 -3.16
CA ARG A 103 -8.88 8.15 -2.19
C ARG A 103 -10.16 7.68 -2.87
N GLU A 104 -10.68 8.45 -3.80
CA GLU A 104 -11.87 8.08 -4.57
C GLU A 104 -11.63 6.82 -5.41
N TYR A 105 -10.49 6.77 -6.10
CA TYR A 105 -10.13 5.59 -6.89
C TYR A 105 -10.06 4.34 -6.01
N THR A 106 -9.45 4.47 -4.83
CA THR A 106 -9.32 3.35 -3.89
C THR A 106 -10.69 2.87 -3.43
N ALA A 107 -11.60 3.78 -3.12
CA ALA A 107 -12.97 3.44 -2.73
C ALA A 107 -13.70 2.73 -3.88
N ASP A 108 -13.59 3.24 -5.10
CA ASP A 108 -14.20 2.63 -6.28
C ASP A 108 -13.61 1.24 -6.56
N TRP A 109 -12.31 1.10 -6.36
CA TRP A 109 -11.63 -0.18 -6.55
C TRP A 109 -12.17 -1.23 -5.59
N GLN A 110 -12.33 -0.89 -4.31
CA GLN A 110 -12.88 -1.80 -3.32
C GLN A 110 -14.34 -2.14 -3.62
N ASP A 111 -15.10 -1.17 -4.10
CA ASP A 111 -16.52 -1.36 -4.41
C ASP A 111 -16.74 -2.25 -5.64
N HIS A 112 -16.07 -1.97 -6.75
CA HIS A 112 -16.37 -2.67 -8.01
C HIS A 112 -15.19 -2.88 -8.96
N LEU A 113 -14.12 -2.11 -8.90
CA LEU A 113 -13.04 -2.22 -9.89
C LEU A 113 -12.09 -3.41 -9.64
N HIS A 114 -12.06 -3.95 -8.44
CA HIS A 114 -11.16 -5.07 -8.10
C HIS A 114 -11.34 -6.29 -9.00
N GLY A 115 -12.54 -6.48 -9.54
CA GLY A 115 -12.84 -7.58 -10.46
C GLY A 115 -12.69 -7.22 -11.93
N ALA A 116 -12.47 -5.96 -12.25
CA ALA A 116 -12.33 -5.52 -13.64
C ALA A 116 -10.95 -5.88 -14.20
N PRO A 117 -10.86 -6.50 -15.38
CA PRO A 117 -9.58 -6.99 -15.93
C PRO A 117 -8.48 -5.96 -16.03
N ASN A 118 -8.82 -4.71 -16.32
CA ASN A 118 -7.84 -3.64 -16.48
C ASN A 118 -7.49 -2.91 -15.17
N HIS A 119 -8.19 -3.22 -14.07
CA HIS A 119 -7.97 -2.57 -12.77
C HIS A 119 -7.47 -3.50 -11.67
N ARG A 120 -7.76 -4.81 -11.75
CA ARG A 120 -7.40 -5.74 -10.68
C ARG A 120 -5.91 -5.78 -10.37
N LYS A 121 -5.06 -5.51 -11.35
CA LYS A 121 -3.59 -5.47 -11.18
C LYS A 121 -3.14 -4.28 -10.32
N ASN A 122 -4.00 -3.32 -10.08
CA ASN A 122 -3.68 -2.10 -9.33
C ASN A 122 -3.84 -2.28 -7.82
N VAL A 123 -3.99 -3.52 -7.36
CA VAL A 123 -4.13 -3.85 -5.93
C VAL A 123 -2.97 -3.29 -5.09
N ASP A 124 -1.75 -3.32 -5.62
CA ASP A 124 -0.57 -2.83 -4.90
C ASP A 124 -0.68 -1.34 -4.62
N PHE A 125 -1.09 -0.58 -5.62
CA PHE A 125 -1.32 0.86 -5.47
C PHE A 125 -2.44 1.14 -4.47
N VAL A 126 -3.56 0.41 -4.58
CA VAL A 126 -4.70 0.56 -3.68
C VAL A 126 -4.29 0.30 -2.23
N GLN A 127 -3.54 -0.78 -1.98
CA GLN A 127 -3.05 -1.07 -0.63
C GLN A 127 -2.11 0.00 -0.12
N PHE A 128 -1.23 0.51 -0.96
CA PHE A 128 -0.34 1.61 -0.59
C PHE A 128 -1.13 2.83 -0.13
N VAL A 129 -2.15 3.22 -0.87
CA VAL A 129 -3.00 4.36 -0.53
C VAL A 129 -3.73 4.13 0.79
N GLU A 130 -4.33 2.95 0.95
CA GLU A 130 -5.09 2.62 2.16
C GLU A 130 -4.22 2.60 3.42
N LEU A 131 -2.96 2.18 3.29
CA LEU A 131 -2.03 2.11 4.41
C LEU A 131 -1.32 3.44 4.70
N SER A 132 -1.66 4.49 3.95
CA SER A 132 -1.00 5.79 4.04
C SER A 132 -1.95 6.85 4.61
N THR A 133 -1.40 7.75 5.43
CA THR A 133 -2.11 8.98 5.81
C THR A 133 -2.04 9.96 4.64
N ASP A 134 -2.87 10.98 4.65
CA ASP A 134 -2.83 12.03 3.62
C ASP A 134 -1.48 12.75 3.62
N GLU A 135 -0.89 12.95 4.80
CA GLU A 135 0.44 13.54 4.90
C GLU A 135 1.49 12.66 4.24
N GLN A 136 1.44 11.34 4.46
CA GLN A 136 2.36 10.40 3.84
C GLN A 136 2.18 10.35 2.32
N LEU A 137 0.95 10.45 1.84
CA LEU A 137 0.68 10.54 0.41
C LEU A 137 1.25 11.83 -0.17
N ARG A 138 1.11 12.95 0.53
CA ARG A 138 1.68 14.23 0.12
C ARG A 138 3.21 14.13 0.01
N GLU A 139 3.86 13.54 0.99
CA GLU A 139 5.30 13.32 0.96
C GLU A 139 5.72 12.48 -0.26
N TRP A 140 4.98 11.42 -0.53
CA TRP A 140 5.26 10.55 -1.67
C TRP A 140 5.09 11.29 -3.00
N LEU A 141 4.01 12.09 -3.12
CA LEU A 141 3.73 12.86 -4.34
C LEU A 141 4.77 13.95 -4.59
N THR A 142 5.34 14.53 -3.54
CA THR A 142 6.31 15.64 -3.66
C THR A 142 7.76 15.18 -3.68
N ALA A 143 8.05 13.96 -3.28
CA ALA A 143 9.41 13.42 -3.28
C ALA A 143 10.02 13.34 -4.69
N ALA A 144 9.19 13.17 -5.71
CA ALA A 144 9.63 13.09 -7.10
C ALA A 144 10.16 14.43 -7.65
N GLU A 145 9.91 15.53 -6.93
CA GLU A 145 10.39 16.87 -7.33
C GLU A 145 11.82 17.16 -6.86
N GLN A 146 12.34 16.30 -6.02
CA GLN A 146 13.71 16.41 -5.51
C GLN A 146 14.64 15.52 -6.33
#